data_71ff91e9ee7ad3df54a6380500e5494f
#
_entry.id   71ff91e9ee7ad3df54a6380500e5494f
#
_cell.length_a   1.000
_cell.length_b   1.000
_cell.length_c   1.000
_cell.angle_alpha   90.00
_cell.angle_beta   90.00
_cell.angle_gamma   90.00
#
_symmetry.space_group_name_H-M   'P 1'
#
loop_
_entity.id
_entity.type
_entity.pdbx_description
1 polymer ?
#
loop_
_entity_poly.entity_id
_entity_poly.type
_entity_poly.pdbx_seq_one_letter_code
_entity_poly.pdbx_strand_id
1 'polypeptide(L)'
;TAFVRGYGRDMELEADGLGAQYLARAGYDPTAMIQVVRVLKNQEDFAREEAARNGQAVQAGGYHGLFDTHPDNDRRLQEVVGPARQLANGQQEVGREVFLRHLEGMPFGDSASAGVRRGQNFYHAELDFTLSYPAGWKILNQPSALLGYPADEQSFIGMKLVPHDSRLTPAEFLRKNAGQRLAQEESLKQAGLNGYTAVVPGNPARRVAVIYQGDRAYLFVGVVKVGSLETQDDRFLSVIRSFRPLRDKERALAQPRRLHLVQVKAGQTLEQLAAGGEGSLSDSVARLRLLNDLYPSGEPRPGDWLKVVR
;
A
#
# COMPACT_ATOMS: atom_id res chain seq x y z
N THR A 1 -21.93 2.68 -7.15
CA THR A 1 -21.02 3.58 -6.40
C THR A 1 -21.72 4.63 -5.54
N ALA A 2 -23.05 4.80 -5.65
CA ALA A 2 -23.83 5.75 -4.83
C ALA A 2 -24.23 5.19 -3.44
N PHE A 3 -24.18 3.89 -3.23
CA PHE A 3 -24.64 3.23 -1.99
C PHE A 3 -23.65 3.31 -0.81
N VAL A 4 -22.35 3.58 -1.07
CA VAL A 4 -21.31 3.63 -0.03
C VAL A 4 -21.10 5.04 0.56
N ARG A 5 -21.68 6.08 -0.04
CA ARG A 5 -21.55 7.49 0.43
C ARG A 5 -22.57 7.91 1.49
N GLY A 6 -23.34 6.99 2.05
CA GLY A 6 -24.53 7.29 2.84
C GLY A 6 -24.44 7.07 4.34
N TYR A 7 -23.32 6.66 4.91
CA TYR A 7 -23.20 6.63 6.37
C TYR A 7 -22.91 8.05 6.84
N GLY A 8 -23.94 8.69 7.42
CA GLY A 8 -23.83 10.04 7.93
C GLY A 8 -23.01 10.09 9.24
N ARG A 9 -22.54 11.28 9.58
CA ARG A 9 -21.77 11.57 10.80
C ARG A 9 -22.44 11.05 12.07
N ASP A 10 -23.76 11.09 12.13
CA ASP A 10 -24.52 10.62 13.30
C ASP A 10 -24.46 9.09 13.46
N MET A 11 -24.35 8.34 12.35
CA MET A 11 -24.18 6.88 12.40
C MET A 11 -22.79 6.48 12.93
N GLU A 12 -21.74 7.26 12.66
CA GLU A 12 -20.42 7.01 13.22
C GLU A 12 -20.40 7.21 14.74
N LEU A 13 -21.08 8.27 15.22
CA LEU A 13 -21.20 8.54 16.64
C LEU A 13 -22.02 7.45 17.35
N GLU A 14 -23.11 7.01 16.74
CA GLU A 14 -23.90 5.89 17.23
C GLU A 14 -23.06 4.60 17.29
N ALA A 15 -22.29 4.30 16.24
CA ALA A 15 -21.42 3.13 16.19
C ALA A 15 -20.33 3.17 17.28
N ASP A 16 -19.73 4.33 17.55
CA ASP A 16 -18.76 4.49 18.63
C ASP A 16 -19.40 4.25 20.01
N GLY A 17 -20.60 4.79 20.24
CA GLY A 17 -21.35 4.57 21.47
C GLY A 17 -21.74 3.09 21.66
N LEU A 18 -22.21 2.43 20.62
CA LEU A 18 -22.51 0.99 20.63
C LEU A 18 -21.24 0.16 20.85
N GLY A 19 -20.12 0.53 20.25
CA GLY A 19 -18.82 -0.11 20.45
C GLY A 19 -18.40 -0.11 21.90
N ALA A 20 -18.52 1.03 22.59
CA ALA A 20 -18.25 1.12 24.03
C ALA A 20 -19.19 0.22 24.87
N GLN A 21 -20.47 0.15 24.51
CA GLN A 21 -21.44 -0.72 25.20
C GLN A 21 -21.10 -2.21 24.98
N TYR A 22 -20.72 -2.59 23.77
CA TYR A 22 -20.34 -4.00 23.48
C TYR A 22 -19.07 -4.40 24.21
N LEU A 23 -18.07 -3.52 24.29
CA LEU A 23 -16.88 -3.78 25.10
C LEU A 23 -17.25 -4.01 26.57
N ALA A 24 -18.05 -3.11 27.17
CA ALA A 24 -18.49 -3.25 28.55
C ALA A 24 -19.26 -4.56 28.81
N ARG A 25 -20.20 -4.93 27.92
CA ARG A 25 -20.96 -6.19 28.01
C ARG A 25 -20.09 -7.44 27.86
N ALA A 26 -19.00 -7.33 27.06
CA ALA A 26 -18.04 -8.42 26.88
C ALA A 26 -16.98 -8.49 28.00
N GLY A 27 -17.06 -7.61 29.01
CA GLY A 27 -16.10 -7.57 30.12
C GLY A 27 -14.81 -6.78 29.83
N TYR A 28 -14.73 -6.12 28.68
CA TYR A 28 -13.58 -5.26 28.31
C TYR A 28 -13.80 -3.80 28.72
N ASP A 29 -12.70 -3.07 28.93
CA ASP A 29 -12.73 -1.65 29.27
C ASP A 29 -13.33 -0.82 28.09
N PRO A 30 -14.52 -0.20 28.29
CA PRO A 30 -15.17 0.59 27.26
C PRO A 30 -14.36 1.85 26.85
N THR A 31 -13.45 2.31 27.70
CA THR A 31 -12.56 3.44 27.36
C THR A 31 -11.58 3.12 26.22
N ALA A 32 -11.42 1.84 25.85
CA ALA A 32 -10.68 1.45 24.66
C ALA A 32 -11.26 2.06 23.37
N MET A 33 -12.56 2.37 23.30
CA MET A 33 -13.14 3.11 22.16
C MET A 33 -12.51 4.50 21.98
N ILE A 34 -12.18 5.19 23.08
CA ILE A 34 -11.46 6.47 23.02
C ILE A 34 -10.10 6.29 22.35
N GLN A 35 -9.41 5.18 22.66
CA GLN A 35 -8.11 4.86 22.05
C GLN A 35 -8.26 4.54 20.57
N VAL A 36 -9.30 3.81 20.15
CA VAL A 36 -9.57 3.51 18.73
C VAL A 36 -9.75 4.80 17.94
N VAL A 37 -10.63 5.71 18.37
CA VAL A 37 -10.86 6.99 17.68
C VAL A 37 -9.59 7.85 17.64
N ARG A 38 -8.81 7.86 18.74
CA ARG A 38 -7.51 8.55 18.77
C ARG A 38 -6.51 7.96 17.76
N VAL A 39 -6.44 6.64 17.60
CA VAL A 39 -5.58 5.99 16.60
C VAL A 39 -6.00 6.42 15.19
N LEU A 40 -7.29 6.47 14.88
CA LEU A 40 -7.79 6.94 13.58
C LEU A 40 -7.38 8.40 13.33
N LYS A 41 -7.55 9.28 14.32
CA LYS A 41 -7.10 10.67 14.23
C LYS A 41 -5.60 10.79 14.03
N ASN A 42 -4.80 10.05 14.79
CA ASN A 42 -3.35 10.05 14.66
C ASN A 42 -2.89 9.60 13.26
N GLN A 43 -3.57 8.63 12.64
CA GLN A 43 -3.30 8.21 11.27
C GLN A 43 -3.62 9.29 10.24
N GLU A 44 -4.73 10.02 10.44
CA GLU A 44 -5.11 11.15 9.61
C GLU A 44 -4.08 12.28 9.70
N ASP A 45 -3.70 12.67 10.92
CA ASP A 45 -2.71 13.72 11.16
C ASP A 45 -1.34 13.35 10.58
N PHE A 46 -0.90 12.11 10.77
CA PHE A 46 0.33 11.60 10.17
C PHE A 46 0.32 11.64 8.63
N ALA A 47 -0.78 11.20 8.02
CA ALA A 47 -0.92 11.23 6.56
C ALA A 47 -0.91 12.67 6.02
N ARG A 48 -1.52 13.61 6.74
CA ARG A 48 -1.51 15.03 6.42
C ARG A 48 -0.11 15.63 6.50
N GLU A 49 0.64 15.31 7.56
CA GLU A 49 2.03 15.76 7.72
C GLU A 49 2.96 15.14 6.66
N GLU A 50 2.78 13.85 6.34
CA GLU A 50 3.57 13.19 5.30
C GLU A 50 3.31 13.81 3.91
N ALA A 51 2.06 14.13 3.57
CA ALA A 51 1.70 14.83 2.35
C ALA A 51 2.33 16.23 2.28
N ALA A 52 2.27 17.00 3.37
CA ALA A 52 2.87 18.32 3.45
C ALA A 52 4.40 18.28 3.27
N ARG A 53 5.09 17.32 3.91
CA ARG A 53 6.55 17.11 3.73
C ARG A 53 6.93 16.78 2.30
N ASN A 54 6.09 16.05 1.58
CA ASN A 54 6.30 15.65 0.20
C ASN A 54 5.85 16.71 -0.82
N GLY A 55 5.40 17.89 -0.38
CA GLY A 55 4.91 18.97 -1.26
C GLY A 55 3.63 18.58 -2.02
N GLN A 56 2.90 17.59 -1.53
CA GLN A 56 1.66 17.13 -2.13
C GLN A 56 0.49 17.91 -1.52
N ALA A 57 -0.46 18.34 -2.37
CA ALA A 57 -1.73 18.84 -1.87
C ALA A 57 -2.37 17.73 -1.01
N VAL A 58 -2.80 18.10 0.19
CA VAL A 58 -3.58 17.18 1.03
C VAL A 58 -4.89 16.92 0.31
N GLN A 59 -4.93 15.86 -0.51
CA GLN A 59 -6.21 15.38 -1.01
C GLN A 59 -6.92 14.75 0.18
N ALA A 60 -8.09 15.28 0.49
CA ALA A 60 -9.06 14.57 1.31
C ALA A 60 -9.20 13.17 0.67
N GLY A 61 -8.73 12.12 1.34
CA GLY A 61 -8.74 10.77 0.79
C GLY A 61 -7.40 10.10 0.45
N GLY A 62 -6.27 10.68 0.79
CA GLY A 62 -4.93 10.19 0.43
C GLY A 62 -4.53 8.81 0.97
N TYR A 63 -5.32 8.19 1.81
CA TYR A 63 -5.19 6.81 2.25
C TYR A 63 -6.43 6.02 1.81
N HIS A 64 -6.54 5.72 0.49
CA HIS A 64 -7.52 4.80 -0.12
C HIS A 64 -8.99 4.98 0.32
N GLY A 65 -9.45 6.23 0.47
CA GLY A 65 -10.87 6.49 0.74
C GLY A 65 -11.36 6.12 2.14
N LEU A 66 -10.52 5.58 3.04
CA LEU A 66 -10.95 5.21 4.38
C LEU A 66 -11.36 6.46 5.20
N PHE A 67 -10.61 7.56 5.06
CA PHE A 67 -10.91 8.81 5.78
C PHE A 67 -11.94 9.70 5.06
N ASP A 68 -12.18 9.51 3.75
CA ASP A 68 -13.24 10.20 3.03
C ASP A 68 -14.65 9.76 3.45
N THR A 69 -14.76 8.54 3.99
CA THR A 69 -16.02 7.97 4.44
C THR A 69 -16.29 8.18 5.93
N HIS A 70 -15.27 8.55 6.73
CA HIS A 70 -15.35 8.74 8.17
C HIS A 70 -14.88 10.15 8.58
N PRO A 71 -15.64 11.20 8.27
CA PRO A 71 -15.26 12.57 8.63
C PRO A 71 -15.41 12.83 10.14
N ASP A 72 -14.57 13.75 10.63
CA ASP A 72 -14.67 14.36 11.96
C ASP A 72 -14.26 13.49 13.16
N ASN A 73 -13.05 12.92 13.10
CA ASN A 73 -12.47 12.21 14.25
C ASN A 73 -12.33 13.09 15.51
N ASP A 74 -12.24 14.41 15.38
CA ASP A 74 -12.20 15.32 16.53
C ASP A 74 -13.54 15.33 17.28
N ARG A 75 -14.64 15.43 16.56
CA ARG A 75 -15.99 15.37 17.15
C ARG A 75 -16.28 14.00 17.74
N ARG A 76 -15.92 12.91 17.01
CA ARG A 76 -16.05 11.54 17.49
C ARG A 76 -15.31 11.35 18.82
N LEU A 77 -14.06 11.85 18.91
CA LEU A 77 -13.27 11.76 20.14
C LEU A 77 -13.91 12.52 21.30
N GLN A 78 -14.51 13.69 21.06
CA GLN A 78 -15.20 14.44 22.09
C GLN A 78 -16.47 13.73 22.60
N GLU A 79 -17.25 13.17 21.69
CA GLU A 79 -18.55 12.57 22.02
C GLU A 79 -18.46 11.17 22.61
N VAL A 80 -17.43 10.36 22.26
CA VAL A 80 -17.26 9.00 22.79
C VAL A 80 -16.77 8.97 24.25
N VAL A 81 -16.09 10.02 24.70
CA VAL A 81 -15.48 10.06 26.05
C VAL A 81 -16.51 9.94 27.16
N GLY A 82 -17.62 10.69 27.09
CA GLY A 82 -18.67 10.67 28.10
C GLY A 82 -19.30 9.29 28.27
N PRO A 83 -19.93 8.73 27.23
CA PRO A 83 -20.52 7.39 27.28
C PRO A 83 -19.55 6.29 27.70
N ALA A 84 -18.32 6.28 27.14
CA ALA A 84 -17.35 5.26 27.47
C ALA A 84 -16.96 5.28 28.96
N ARG A 85 -16.74 6.48 29.55
CA ARG A 85 -16.41 6.62 30.98
C ARG A 85 -17.56 6.22 31.89
N GLN A 86 -18.80 6.47 31.49
CA GLN A 86 -19.98 6.09 32.31
C GLN A 86 -20.14 4.56 32.40
N LEU A 87 -19.69 3.83 31.38
CA LEU A 87 -19.74 2.36 31.34
C LEU A 87 -18.54 1.70 32.02
N ALA A 88 -17.47 2.44 32.28
CA ALA A 88 -16.27 1.93 32.93
C ALA A 88 -16.53 1.75 34.44
N ASN A 89 -16.21 0.57 34.97
CA ASN A 89 -16.36 0.25 36.39
C ASN A 89 -15.05 -0.12 37.08
N GLY A 90 -13.92 -0.02 36.37
CA GLY A 90 -12.59 -0.29 36.90
C GLY A 90 -12.23 -1.78 37.10
N GLN A 91 -13.15 -2.70 36.78
CA GLN A 91 -12.94 -4.15 36.89
C GLN A 91 -12.80 -4.84 35.52
N GLN A 92 -13.00 -4.07 34.46
CA GLN A 92 -12.93 -4.58 33.10
C GLN A 92 -11.47 -4.76 32.62
N GLU A 93 -11.27 -5.76 31.78
CA GLU A 93 -9.97 -6.11 31.26
C GLU A 93 -9.62 -5.28 30.01
N VAL A 94 -8.37 -4.88 29.85
CA VAL A 94 -7.85 -4.26 28.62
C VAL A 94 -7.41 -5.34 27.60
N GLY A 95 -6.91 -6.48 28.08
CA GLY A 95 -6.51 -7.62 27.25
C GLY A 95 -5.32 -7.37 26.32
N ARG A 96 -4.56 -6.27 26.52
CA ARG A 96 -3.55 -5.77 25.57
C ARG A 96 -2.45 -6.81 25.27
N GLU A 97 -1.91 -7.47 26.29
CA GLU A 97 -0.80 -8.43 26.06
C GLU A 97 -1.26 -9.67 25.32
N VAL A 98 -2.44 -10.19 25.65
CA VAL A 98 -3.03 -11.34 24.97
C VAL A 98 -3.25 -11.00 23.49
N PHE A 99 -3.84 -9.83 23.22
CA PHE A 99 -4.04 -9.34 21.85
C PHE A 99 -2.73 -9.20 21.09
N LEU A 100 -1.70 -8.56 21.67
CA LEU A 100 -0.41 -8.38 21.03
C LEU A 100 0.22 -9.72 20.61
N ARG A 101 0.15 -10.75 21.47
CA ARG A 101 0.69 -12.08 21.14
C ARG A 101 0.05 -12.69 19.89
N HIS A 102 -1.22 -12.42 19.61
CA HIS A 102 -1.89 -12.87 18.39
C HIS A 102 -1.42 -12.12 17.13
N LEU A 103 -0.78 -10.97 17.28
CA LEU A 103 -0.21 -10.20 16.17
C LEU A 103 1.20 -10.66 15.78
N GLU A 104 1.89 -11.47 16.60
CA GLU A 104 3.24 -11.97 16.29
C GLU A 104 3.23 -12.76 14.99
N GLY A 105 4.14 -12.38 14.07
CA GLY A 105 4.28 -13.01 12.77
C GLY A 105 3.21 -12.65 11.73
N MET A 106 2.25 -11.79 12.07
CA MET A 106 1.22 -11.36 11.12
C MET A 106 1.84 -10.58 9.94
N PRO A 107 1.46 -10.87 8.68
CA PRO A 107 1.91 -10.08 7.53
C PRO A 107 1.54 -8.60 7.68
N PHE A 108 2.48 -7.72 7.32
CA PHE A 108 2.29 -6.27 7.36
C PHE A 108 2.48 -5.65 5.99
N GLY A 109 1.45 -4.95 5.50
CA GLY A 109 1.43 -4.33 4.19
C GLY A 109 1.14 -5.31 3.05
N ASP A 110 2.06 -5.41 2.11
CA ASP A 110 1.91 -6.29 0.93
C ASP A 110 1.91 -7.78 1.31
N SER A 111 1.26 -8.62 0.51
CA SER A 111 1.20 -10.08 0.71
C SER A 111 2.04 -10.83 -0.32
N ALA A 112 2.49 -12.03 0.03
CA ALA A 112 3.27 -12.87 -0.90
C ALA A 112 2.48 -13.24 -2.16
N SER A 113 1.17 -13.49 -2.03
CA SER A 113 0.28 -13.86 -3.13
C SER A 113 -0.08 -12.69 -4.06
N ALA A 114 -0.04 -11.47 -3.56
CA ALA A 114 -0.31 -10.28 -4.37
C ALA A 114 0.97 -9.61 -4.90
N GLY A 115 2.14 -9.99 -4.36
CA GLY A 115 3.43 -9.37 -4.62
C GLY A 115 3.78 -8.25 -3.64
N VAL A 116 5.05 -7.92 -3.57
CA VAL A 116 5.65 -7.08 -2.54
C VAL A 116 6.40 -5.90 -3.16
N ARG A 117 6.15 -4.70 -2.66
CA ARG A 117 6.87 -3.47 -3.04
C ARG A 117 8.09 -3.27 -2.14
N ARG A 118 9.23 -2.92 -2.74
CA ARG A 118 10.46 -2.51 -2.04
C ARG A 118 11.04 -1.28 -2.74
N GLY A 119 10.75 -0.11 -2.23
CA GLY A 119 11.12 1.15 -2.88
C GLY A 119 10.52 1.22 -4.29
N GLN A 120 11.38 1.30 -5.31
CA GLN A 120 10.99 1.39 -6.71
C GLN A 120 10.77 0.01 -7.39
N ASN A 121 10.99 -1.09 -6.65
CA ASN A 121 10.90 -2.43 -7.20
C ASN A 121 9.63 -3.13 -6.71
N PHE A 122 9.10 -3.97 -7.58
CA PHE A 122 8.01 -4.90 -7.28
C PHE A 122 8.50 -6.33 -7.47
N TYR A 123 8.19 -7.20 -6.51
CA TYR A 123 8.59 -8.61 -6.49
C TYR A 123 7.36 -9.48 -6.30
N HIS A 124 7.19 -10.51 -7.10
CA HIS A 124 6.09 -11.47 -6.97
C HIS A 124 6.62 -12.89 -6.90
N ALA A 125 6.56 -13.49 -5.69
CA ALA A 125 7.16 -14.80 -5.44
C ALA A 125 6.47 -15.93 -6.23
N GLU A 126 5.14 -15.99 -6.23
CA GLU A 126 4.36 -17.06 -6.86
C GLU A 126 4.37 -16.98 -8.39
N LEU A 127 4.38 -15.77 -8.95
CA LEU A 127 4.46 -15.57 -10.40
C LEU A 127 5.91 -15.48 -10.91
N ASP A 128 6.88 -15.54 -9.99
CA ASP A 128 8.32 -15.56 -10.27
C ASP A 128 8.79 -14.41 -11.15
N PHE A 129 8.41 -13.17 -10.81
CA PHE A 129 8.88 -11.99 -11.54
C PHE A 129 9.22 -10.80 -10.65
N THR A 130 10.02 -9.91 -11.20
CA THR A 130 10.28 -8.57 -10.66
C THR A 130 10.29 -7.55 -11.78
N LEU A 131 9.95 -6.31 -11.44
CA LEU A 131 10.15 -5.15 -12.32
C LEU A 131 10.44 -3.90 -11.48
N SER A 132 10.98 -2.88 -12.14
CA SER A 132 11.42 -1.64 -11.51
C SER A 132 10.73 -0.45 -12.15
N TYR A 133 10.33 0.51 -11.33
CA TYR A 133 9.76 1.78 -11.77
C TYR A 133 10.77 2.92 -11.61
N PRO A 134 10.64 4.02 -12.35
CA PRO A 134 11.48 5.21 -12.18
C PRO A 134 11.42 5.78 -10.76
N ALA A 135 12.47 6.44 -10.32
CA ALA A 135 12.51 7.11 -9.03
C ALA A 135 11.35 8.11 -8.88
N GLY A 136 10.73 8.15 -7.70
CA GLY A 136 9.60 9.01 -7.39
C GLY A 136 8.24 8.54 -7.92
N TRP A 137 8.18 7.42 -8.66
CA TRP A 137 6.90 6.85 -9.06
C TRP A 137 6.24 6.10 -7.91
N LYS A 138 4.91 6.22 -7.84
CA LYS A 138 4.08 5.41 -6.94
C LYS A 138 3.71 4.09 -7.62
N ILE A 139 3.70 3.02 -6.83
CA ILE A 139 3.30 1.69 -7.29
C ILE A 139 2.00 1.33 -6.59
N LEU A 140 0.95 1.08 -7.37
CA LEU A 140 -0.35 0.65 -6.90
C LEU A 140 -0.60 -0.78 -7.35
N ASN A 141 -0.64 -1.69 -6.39
CA ASN A 141 -0.92 -3.10 -6.63
C ASN A 141 -2.41 -3.37 -6.43
N GLN A 142 -3.12 -3.69 -7.51
CA GLN A 142 -4.54 -4.01 -7.52
C GLN A 142 -4.75 -5.48 -7.89
N PRO A 143 -5.88 -6.10 -7.51
CA PRO A 143 -6.14 -7.51 -7.83
C PRO A 143 -6.06 -7.85 -9.33
N SER A 144 -6.35 -6.90 -10.21
CA SER A 144 -6.41 -7.10 -11.67
C SER A 144 -5.23 -6.49 -12.43
N ALA A 145 -4.43 -5.62 -11.80
CA ALA A 145 -3.34 -4.92 -12.47
C ALA A 145 -2.34 -4.31 -11.49
N LEU A 146 -1.10 -4.25 -11.90
CA LEU A 146 -0.05 -3.48 -11.24
C LEU A 146 0.14 -2.16 -11.99
N LEU A 147 -0.02 -1.03 -11.32
CA LEU A 147 0.09 0.30 -11.91
C LEU A 147 1.30 1.05 -11.34
N GLY A 148 1.99 1.79 -12.19
CA GLY A 148 3.01 2.75 -11.78
C GLY A 148 2.73 4.11 -12.39
N TYR A 149 2.89 5.18 -11.60
CA TYR A 149 2.63 6.55 -12.04
C TYR A 149 3.48 7.56 -11.28
N PRO A 150 3.90 8.66 -11.93
CA PRO A 150 4.65 9.74 -11.29
C PRO A 150 3.77 10.51 -10.28
N ALA A 151 4.39 11.34 -9.46
CA ALA A 151 3.70 12.11 -8.41
C ALA A 151 2.63 13.06 -8.95
N ASP A 152 2.79 13.58 -10.16
CA ASP A 152 1.84 14.48 -10.84
C ASP A 152 0.64 13.75 -11.48
N GLU A 153 0.68 12.42 -11.52
CA GLU A 153 -0.36 11.53 -12.06
C GLU A 153 -0.75 11.82 -13.53
N GLN A 154 0.11 12.54 -14.27
CA GLN A 154 -0.14 12.90 -15.67
C GLN A 154 0.07 11.74 -16.65
N SER A 155 0.67 10.66 -16.18
CA SER A 155 0.88 9.45 -16.96
C SER A 155 0.81 8.21 -16.05
N PHE A 156 0.65 7.03 -16.65
CA PHE A 156 0.79 5.76 -15.93
C PHE A 156 1.20 4.64 -16.87
N ILE A 157 1.80 3.60 -16.31
CA ILE A 157 1.96 2.31 -16.97
C ILE A 157 1.31 1.23 -16.11
N GLY A 158 0.44 0.45 -16.73
CA GLY A 158 -0.20 -0.71 -16.14
C GLY A 158 0.36 -2.00 -16.69
N MET A 159 0.46 -3.02 -15.85
CA MET A 159 0.75 -4.40 -16.23
C MET A 159 -0.36 -5.31 -15.72
N LYS A 160 -0.83 -6.23 -16.55
CA LYS A 160 -1.79 -7.26 -16.16
C LYS A 160 -1.43 -8.61 -16.74
N LEU A 161 -1.78 -9.66 -16.02
CA LEU A 161 -1.75 -11.03 -16.54
C LEU A 161 -2.94 -11.22 -17.48
N VAL A 162 -2.69 -11.80 -18.65
CA VAL A 162 -3.71 -12.09 -19.65
C VAL A 162 -3.58 -13.54 -20.13
N PRO A 163 -4.65 -14.15 -20.66
CA PRO A 163 -4.57 -15.48 -21.22
C PRO A 163 -3.48 -15.57 -22.31
N HIS A 164 -2.60 -16.57 -22.17
CA HIS A 164 -1.54 -16.84 -23.12
C HIS A 164 -2.07 -17.78 -24.22
N ASP A 165 -2.02 -17.34 -25.47
CA ASP A 165 -2.25 -18.21 -26.64
C ASP A 165 -0.88 -18.64 -27.20
N SER A 166 -0.46 -19.85 -26.86
CA SER A 166 0.85 -20.40 -27.26
C SER A 166 1.04 -20.57 -28.77
N ARG A 167 -0.05 -20.44 -29.55
CA ARG A 167 0.00 -20.49 -31.03
C ARG A 167 0.43 -19.16 -31.65
N LEU A 168 0.38 -18.08 -30.86
CA LEU A 168 0.72 -16.74 -31.32
C LEU A 168 2.11 -16.35 -30.81
N THR A 169 2.89 -15.76 -31.69
CA THR A 169 4.10 -15.03 -31.30
C THR A 169 3.69 -13.77 -30.50
N PRO A 170 4.59 -13.17 -29.68
CA PRO A 170 4.29 -11.92 -29.00
C PRO A 170 3.83 -10.79 -29.96
N ALA A 171 4.38 -10.72 -31.16
CA ALA A 171 3.98 -9.75 -32.18
C ALA A 171 2.55 -9.97 -32.66
N GLU A 172 2.21 -11.21 -33.01
CA GLU A 172 0.85 -11.58 -33.44
C GLU A 172 -0.17 -11.37 -32.32
N PHE A 173 0.20 -11.68 -31.08
CA PHE A 173 -0.64 -11.43 -29.91
C PHE A 173 -0.95 -9.95 -29.76
N LEU A 174 0.05 -9.07 -29.86
CA LEU A 174 -0.18 -7.62 -29.77
C LEU A 174 -1.05 -7.11 -30.91
N ARG A 175 -0.80 -7.52 -32.15
CA ARG A 175 -1.63 -7.12 -33.30
C ARG A 175 -3.09 -7.56 -33.16
N LYS A 176 -3.32 -8.76 -32.61
CA LYS A 176 -4.67 -9.29 -32.35
C LYS A 176 -5.40 -8.50 -31.25
N ASN A 177 -4.69 -8.05 -30.19
CA ASN A 177 -5.30 -7.47 -29.00
C ASN A 177 -5.27 -5.93 -28.96
N ALA A 178 -4.30 -5.30 -29.63
CA ALA A 178 -4.11 -3.85 -29.60
C ALA A 178 -4.51 -3.15 -30.93
N GLY A 179 -4.87 -3.92 -31.95
CA GLY A 179 -5.24 -3.43 -33.28
C GLY A 179 -4.14 -3.60 -34.32
N GLN A 180 -4.52 -3.53 -35.60
CA GLN A 180 -3.61 -3.85 -36.72
C GLN A 180 -2.63 -2.74 -37.09
N ARG A 181 -2.91 -1.48 -36.68
CA ARG A 181 -2.01 -0.35 -36.95
C ARG A 181 -1.12 -0.11 -35.74
N LEU A 182 0.09 -0.68 -35.78
CA LEU A 182 1.14 -0.46 -34.79
C LEU A 182 2.25 0.38 -35.39
N ALA A 183 2.91 1.18 -34.57
CA ALA A 183 4.08 1.96 -34.92
C ALA A 183 5.20 1.66 -33.92
N GLN A 184 6.45 1.98 -34.28
CA GLN A 184 7.64 1.78 -33.45
C GLN A 184 7.68 0.36 -32.85
N GLU A 185 7.47 -0.61 -33.73
CA GLU A 185 7.44 -2.03 -33.37
C GLU A 185 8.85 -2.55 -33.07
N GLU A 186 9.03 -3.26 -31.95
CA GLU A 186 10.33 -3.81 -31.53
C GLU A 186 10.15 -5.15 -30.83
N SER A 187 11.01 -6.12 -31.17
CA SER A 187 11.12 -7.39 -30.46
C SER A 187 11.88 -7.21 -29.15
N LEU A 188 11.34 -7.71 -28.05
CA LEU A 188 11.99 -7.70 -26.75
C LEU A 188 12.59 -9.08 -26.46
N LYS A 189 13.88 -9.08 -26.14
CA LYS A 189 14.61 -10.25 -25.64
C LYS A 189 15.34 -9.85 -24.37
N GLN A 190 14.82 -10.25 -23.21
CA GLN A 190 15.38 -9.85 -21.93
C GLN A 190 15.31 -11.00 -20.92
N ALA A 191 16.42 -11.26 -20.25
CA ALA A 191 16.52 -12.29 -19.20
C ALA A 191 15.96 -13.67 -19.63
N GLY A 192 16.15 -14.05 -20.91
CA GLY A 192 15.64 -15.32 -21.48
C GLY A 192 14.16 -15.30 -21.86
N LEU A 193 13.47 -14.17 -21.68
CA LEU A 193 12.07 -13.99 -22.05
C LEU A 193 11.94 -13.42 -23.46
N ASN A 194 10.86 -13.80 -24.16
CA ASN A 194 10.45 -13.25 -25.43
C ASN A 194 9.28 -12.30 -25.26
N GLY A 195 9.34 -11.16 -25.91
CA GLY A 195 8.28 -10.17 -25.88
C GLY A 195 8.25 -9.33 -27.14
N TYR A 196 7.30 -8.43 -27.19
CA TYR A 196 7.15 -7.46 -28.28
C TYR A 196 6.57 -6.18 -27.72
N THR A 197 7.02 -5.03 -28.23
CA THR A 197 6.48 -3.72 -27.88
C THR A 197 6.17 -2.91 -29.11
N ALA A 198 5.19 -2.03 -29.00
CA ALA A 198 4.79 -1.14 -30.06
C ALA A 198 4.08 0.11 -29.51
N VAL A 199 3.89 1.10 -30.36
CA VAL A 199 2.98 2.22 -30.11
C VAL A 199 1.66 1.95 -30.84
N VAL A 200 0.55 2.05 -30.14
CA VAL A 200 -0.79 2.14 -30.72
C VAL A 200 -1.07 3.62 -31.00
N PRO A 201 -1.11 4.05 -32.27
CA PRO A 201 -1.44 5.41 -32.62
C PRO A 201 -2.85 5.78 -32.16
N GLY A 202 -3.07 7.02 -31.78
CA GLY A 202 -4.36 7.52 -31.33
C GLY A 202 -4.22 8.81 -30.52
N ASN A 203 -5.33 9.28 -30.00
CA ASN A 203 -5.33 10.40 -29.06
C ASN A 203 -6.10 9.99 -27.80
N PRO A 204 -5.39 9.62 -26.71
CA PRO A 204 -3.92 9.55 -26.61
C PRO A 204 -3.30 8.32 -27.30
N ALA A 205 -2.09 8.48 -27.82
CA ALA A 205 -1.24 7.37 -28.22
C ALA A 205 -0.81 6.56 -26.99
N ARG A 206 -0.58 5.25 -27.16
CA ARG A 206 -0.26 4.35 -26.05
C ARG A 206 0.95 3.49 -26.38
N ARG A 207 1.90 3.35 -25.44
CA ARG A 207 2.91 2.30 -25.47
C ARG A 207 2.28 1.00 -25.00
N VAL A 208 2.42 -0.06 -25.78
CA VAL A 208 1.95 -1.39 -25.41
C VAL A 208 3.11 -2.39 -25.52
N ALA A 209 3.09 -3.41 -24.66
CA ALA A 209 4.03 -4.52 -24.79
C ALA A 209 3.40 -5.80 -24.26
N VAL A 210 3.86 -6.94 -24.75
CA VAL A 210 3.58 -8.25 -24.15
C VAL A 210 4.90 -8.98 -23.93
N ILE A 211 5.02 -9.65 -22.78
CA ILE A 211 6.17 -10.50 -22.44
C ILE A 211 5.61 -11.86 -22.02
N TYR A 212 6.20 -12.92 -22.60
CA TYR A 212 5.86 -14.30 -22.29
C TYR A 212 6.84 -14.87 -21.27
N GLN A 213 6.29 -15.50 -20.22
CA GLN A 213 7.05 -16.23 -19.21
C GLN A 213 6.31 -17.55 -18.91
N GLY A 214 6.86 -18.66 -19.36
CA GLY A 214 6.20 -19.96 -19.24
C GLY A 214 4.85 -19.97 -19.97
N ASP A 215 3.81 -20.36 -19.25
CA ASP A 215 2.42 -20.38 -19.69
C ASP A 215 1.66 -19.06 -19.51
N ARG A 216 2.37 -17.97 -19.21
CA ARG A 216 1.77 -16.67 -18.87
C ARG A 216 2.16 -15.60 -19.87
N ALA A 217 1.23 -14.67 -20.10
CA ALA A 217 1.45 -13.47 -20.89
C ALA A 217 1.19 -12.22 -20.02
N TYR A 218 2.17 -11.35 -19.97
CA TYR A 218 2.10 -10.08 -19.23
C TYR A 218 1.93 -8.93 -20.21
N LEU A 219 0.77 -8.30 -20.17
CA LEU A 219 0.43 -7.17 -21.05
C LEU A 219 0.69 -5.85 -20.32
N PHE A 220 1.50 -4.99 -20.94
CA PHE A 220 1.80 -3.63 -20.47
C PHE A 220 1.07 -2.61 -21.32
N VAL A 221 0.56 -1.56 -20.67
CA VAL A 221 -0.06 -0.39 -21.34
C VAL A 221 0.39 0.88 -20.65
N GLY A 222 1.16 1.70 -21.35
CA GLY A 222 1.59 3.04 -20.94
C GLY A 222 0.72 4.10 -21.60
N VAL A 223 0.21 5.05 -20.80
CA VAL A 223 -0.68 6.14 -21.24
C VAL A 223 -0.21 7.46 -20.66
N VAL A 224 -0.20 8.51 -21.47
CA VAL A 224 -0.01 9.89 -21.06
C VAL A 224 -1.36 10.59 -21.13
N LYS A 225 -1.83 11.13 -19.99
CA LYS A 225 -3.12 11.82 -19.88
C LYS A 225 -3.02 13.25 -20.39
N VAL A 226 -1.88 13.91 -20.13
CA VAL A 226 -1.62 15.30 -20.51
C VAL A 226 -0.25 15.38 -21.18
N GLY A 227 -0.19 15.91 -22.39
CA GLY A 227 1.01 15.96 -23.21
C GLY A 227 1.08 14.82 -24.23
N SER A 228 2.28 14.53 -24.71
CA SER A 228 2.51 13.52 -25.76
C SER A 228 3.23 12.29 -25.20
N LEU A 229 3.07 11.17 -25.88
CA LEU A 229 3.70 9.90 -25.49
C LEU A 229 5.23 10.01 -25.45
N GLU A 230 5.83 10.76 -26.38
CA GLU A 230 7.28 10.92 -26.50
C GLU A 230 7.93 11.41 -25.21
N THR A 231 7.23 12.19 -24.40
CA THR A 231 7.75 12.74 -23.12
C THR A 231 7.94 11.67 -22.05
N GLN A 232 7.26 10.53 -22.14
CA GLN A 232 7.26 9.47 -21.15
C GLN A 232 7.66 8.09 -21.71
N ASP A 233 7.79 7.97 -23.01
CA ASP A 233 7.94 6.68 -23.68
C ASP A 233 9.19 5.91 -23.21
N ASP A 234 10.32 6.60 -23.06
CA ASP A 234 11.55 5.98 -22.53
C ASP A 234 11.37 5.45 -21.10
N ARG A 235 10.57 6.14 -20.29
CA ARG A 235 10.26 5.68 -18.92
C ARG A 235 9.37 4.43 -18.96
N PHE A 236 8.37 4.39 -19.85
CA PHE A 236 7.55 3.19 -20.04
C PHE A 236 8.38 2.02 -20.54
N LEU A 237 9.25 2.24 -21.53
CA LEU A 237 10.17 1.22 -22.03
C LEU A 237 11.14 0.74 -20.94
N SER A 238 11.62 1.63 -20.06
CA SER A 238 12.50 1.23 -18.97
C SER A 238 11.79 0.27 -18.00
N VAL A 239 10.50 0.54 -17.66
CA VAL A 239 9.69 -0.37 -16.84
C VAL A 239 9.51 -1.71 -17.54
N ILE A 240 9.09 -1.70 -18.81
CA ILE A 240 8.87 -2.93 -19.61
C ILE A 240 10.15 -3.77 -19.68
N ARG A 241 11.29 -3.14 -19.99
CA ARG A 241 12.60 -3.81 -20.13
C ARG A 241 13.17 -4.29 -18.79
N SER A 242 12.70 -3.76 -17.67
CA SER A 242 13.09 -4.22 -16.32
C SER A 242 12.42 -5.52 -15.90
N PHE A 243 11.33 -5.93 -16.55
CA PHE A 243 10.61 -7.16 -16.24
C PHE A 243 11.47 -8.39 -16.49
N ARG A 244 11.59 -9.26 -15.50
CA ARG A 244 12.38 -10.49 -15.56
C ARG A 244 11.99 -11.46 -14.45
N PRO A 245 12.39 -12.75 -14.55
CA PRO A 245 12.28 -13.69 -13.44
C PRO A 245 13.08 -13.24 -12.21
N LEU A 246 12.66 -13.69 -11.02
CA LEU A 246 13.40 -13.48 -9.79
C LEU A 246 14.74 -14.23 -9.82
N ARG A 247 15.76 -13.61 -9.26
CA ARG A 247 17.00 -14.30 -8.90
C ARG A 247 16.87 -14.90 -7.49
N ASP A 248 17.61 -15.95 -7.21
CA ASP A 248 17.50 -16.65 -5.91
C ASP A 248 17.66 -15.72 -4.69
N LYS A 249 18.63 -14.80 -4.76
CA LYS A 249 18.86 -13.80 -3.71
C LYS A 249 17.71 -12.79 -3.52
N GLU A 250 16.80 -12.68 -4.48
CA GLU A 250 15.67 -11.75 -4.47
C GLU A 250 14.39 -12.41 -3.91
N ARG A 251 14.37 -13.74 -3.76
CA ARG A 251 13.22 -14.46 -3.20
C ARG A 251 12.87 -14.03 -1.78
N ALA A 252 13.86 -13.65 -0.99
CA ALA A 252 13.65 -13.08 0.34
C ALA A 252 12.97 -11.69 0.26
N LEU A 253 13.29 -10.86 -0.75
CA LEU A 253 12.66 -9.56 -0.96
C LEU A 253 11.20 -9.67 -1.39
N ALA A 254 10.81 -10.80 -1.99
CA ALA A 254 9.44 -11.09 -2.39
C ALA A 254 8.56 -11.64 -1.24
N GLN A 255 9.12 -11.79 -0.03
CA GLN A 255 8.34 -12.15 1.16
C GLN A 255 7.76 -10.91 1.82
N PRO A 256 6.53 -10.98 2.37
CA PRO A 256 5.95 -9.88 3.11
C PRO A 256 6.77 -9.59 4.36
N ARG A 257 6.79 -8.33 4.78
CA ARG A 257 7.22 -7.99 6.13
C ARG A 257 6.22 -8.53 7.14
N ARG A 258 6.69 -8.73 8.37
CA ARG A 258 5.86 -9.24 9.45
C ARG A 258 5.95 -8.34 10.68
N LEU A 259 4.88 -8.34 11.45
CA LEU A 259 4.89 -7.76 12.78
C LEU A 259 5.66 -8.68 13.73
N HIS A 260 6.55 -8.11 14.51
CA HIS A 260 7.24 -8.77 15.61
C HIS A 260 7.04 -7.97 16.88
N LEU A 261 6.94 -8.68 18.00
CA LEU A 261 6.85 -8.06 19.31
C LEU A 261 8.24 -7.98 19.94
N VAL A 262 8.59 -6.79 20.40
CA VAL A 262 9.84 -6.54 21.10
C VAL A 262 9.52 -5.90 22.43
N GLN A 263 10.10 -6.45 23.52
CA GLN A 263 10.04 -5.81 24.82
C GLN A 263 11.17 -4.79 24.94
N VAL A 264 10.82 -3.56 25.24
CA VAL A 264 11.77 -2.44 25.34
C VAL A 264 12.70 -2.65 26.52
N LYS A 265 14.01 -2.58 26.27
CA LYS A 265 15.06 -2.69 27.30
C LYS A 265 15.41 -1.31 27.86
N ALA A 266 15.98 -1.29 29.07
CA ALA A 266 16.51 -0.05 29.64
C ALA A 266 17.56 0.58 28.71
N GLY A 267 17.40 1.88 28.42
CA GLY A 267 18.26 2.64 27.51
C GLY A 267 18.08 2.36 26.01
N GLN A 268 17.11 1.53 25.61
CA GLN A 268 16.81 1.28 24.21
C GLN A 268 15.93 2.40 23.65
N THR A 269 16.30 2.96 22.48
CA THR A 269 15.60 4.07 21.84
C THR A 269 14.73 3.62 20.67
N LEU A 270 13.77 4.48 20.28
CA LEU A 270 12.94 4.22 19.08
C LEU A 270 13.76 4.18 17.81
N GLU A 271 14.85 4.97 17.70
CA GLU A 271 15.77 4.96 16.56
C GLU A 271 16.43 3.58 16.41
N GLN A 272 16.85 2.98 17.50
CA GLN A 272 17.43 1.63 17.49
C GLN A 272 16.40 0.56 17.09
N LEU A 273 15.15 0.72 17.51
CA LEU A 273 14.06 -0.19 17.15
C LEU A 273 13.58 0.00 15.71
N ALA A 274 13.66 1.23 15.19
CA ALA A 274 13.29 1.60 13.83
C ALA A 274 14.40 1.32 12.80
N ALA A 275 15.61 0.98 13.24
CA ALA A 275 16.73 0.70 12.35
C ALA A 275 16.38 -0.44 11.37
N GLY A 276 16.59 -0.20 10.08
CA GLY A 276 16.21 -1.13 9.01
C GLY A 276 14.80 -0.94 8.46
N GLY A 277 14.04 0.06 8.93
CA GLY A 277 12.77 0.49 8.31
C GLY A 277 12.95 1.12 6.93
N GLU A 278 11.85 1.33 6.20
CA GLU A 278 11.87 2.02 4.90
C GLU A 278 11.87 3.56 5.08
N GLY A 279 12.56 4.23 4.18
CA GLY A 279 12.68 5.69 4.19
C GLY A 279 13.82 6.20 5.08
N SER A 280 13.76 7.48 5.44
CA SER A 280 14.70 8.06 6.40
C SER A 280 14.50 7.49 7.80
N LEU A 281 15.52 7.60 8.65
CA LEU A 281 15.41 7.12 10.05
C LEU A 281 14.28 7.86 10.79
N SER A 282 14.12 9.17 10.53
CA SER A 282 13.03 9.98 11.11
C SER A 282 11.64 9.50 10.69
N ASP A 283 11.45 9.14 9.42
CA ASP A 283 10.19 8.59 8.92
C ASP A 283 9.90 7.21 9.54
N SER A 284 10.91 6.37 9.67
CA SER A 284 10.80 5.06 10.30
C SER A 284 10.41 5.18 11.78
N VAL A 285 10.98 6.13 12.52
CA VAL A 285 10.64 6.42 13.92
C VAL A 285 9.20 6.95 14.02
N ALA A 286 8.80 7.87 13.18
CA ALA A 286 7.44 8.41 13.17
C ALA A 286 6.38 7.33 12.90
N ARG A 287 6.65 6.44 11.94
CA ARG A 287 5.79 5.28 11.66
C ARG A 287 5.77 4.26 12.81
N LEU A 288 6.91 4.05 13.48
CA LEU A 288 6.97 3.18 14.66
C LEU A 288 6.15 3.75 15.82
N ARG A 289 6.20 5.08 16.04
CA ARG A 289 5.33 5.76 17.01
C ARG A 289 3.86 5.58 16.67
N LEU A 290 3.48 5.82 15.41
CA LEU A 290 2.11 5.65 14.94
C LEU A 290 1.60 4.21 15.15
N LEU A 291 2.41 3.21 14.78
CA LEU A 291 2.08 1.80 14.92
C LEU A 291 1.82 1.39 16.39
N ASN A 292 2.44 2.07 17.34
CA ASN A 292 2.41 1.74 18.76
C ASN A 292 1.61 2.73 19.64
N ASP A 293 0.80 3.62 19.03
CA ASP A 293 0.02 4.64 19.75
C ASP A 293 0.89 5.61 20.57
N LEU A 294 2.09 5.89 20.08
CA LEU A 294 3.04 6.85 20.66
C LEU A 294 3.12 8.15 19.84
N TYR A 295 2.40 8.24 18.73
CA TYR A 295 2.39 9.42 17.88
C TYR A 295 1.68 10.61 18.57
N PRO A 296 2.17 11.87 18.41
CA PRO A 296 3.31 12.26 17.57
C PRO A 296 4.69 12.16 18.25
N SER A 297 4.79 12.18 19.56
CA SER A 297 6.05 12.39 20.28
C SER A 297 6.24 11.49 21.50
N GLY A 298 5.37 10.49 21.70
CA GLY A 298 5.47 9.56 22.81
C GLY A 298 6.74 8.69 22.74
N GLU A 299 7.27 8.32 23.92
CA GLU A 299 8.41 7.44 24.05
C GLU A 299 8.00 6.18 24.86
N PRO A 300 8.52 4.99 24.48
CA PRO A 300 8.23 3.77 25.22
C PRO A 300 8.98 3.73 26.54
N ARG A 301 8.44 3.02 27.50
CA ARG A 301 9.10 2.75 28.79
C ARG A 301 9.77 1.39 28.75
N PRO A 302 10.87 1.20 29.53
CA PRO A 302 11.42 -0.13 29.72
C PRO A 302 10.34 -1.11 30.21
N GLY A 303 10.25 -2.27 29.55
CA GLY A 303 9.22 -3.28 29.80
C GLY A 303 8.01 -3.21 28.89
N ASP A 304 7.77 -2.10 28.18
CA ASP A 304 6.67 -2.00 27.22
C ASP A 304 6.87 -2.97 26.04
N TRP A 305 5.77 -3.58 25.61
CA TRP A 305 5.75 -4.37 24.37
C TRP A 305 5.41 -3.49 23.18
N LEU A 306 6.30 -3.47 22.19
CA LEU A 306 6.11 -2.75 20.94
C LEU A 306 6.00 -3.70 19.75
N LYS A 307 5.17 -3.30 18.80
CA LYS A 307 5.12 -3.88 17.46
C LYS A 307 6.23 -3.26 16.62
N VAL A 308 7.08 -4.10 16.02
CA VAL A 308 8.08 -3.69 15.01
C VAL A 308 7.82 -4.42 13.71
N VAL A 309 8.18 -3.82 12.57
CA VAL A 309 8.01 -4.42 11.24
C VAL A 309 9.38 -4.84 10.69
N ARG A 310 9.50 -6.12 10.40
CA ARG A 310 10.75 -6.69 9.85
C ARG A 310 10.48 -7.61 8.67
#